data_da4db799cd09122755df4590ebf8a810
#
_entry.id   da4db799cd09122755df4590ebf8a810
#
_cell.length_a   1.000
_cell.length_b   1.000
_cell.length_c   1.000
_cell.angle_alpha   90.00
_cell.angle_beta   90.00
_cell.angle_gamma   90.00
#
_symmetry.space_group_name_H-M   'P 1'
#
loop_
_entity.id
_entity.type
_entity.pdbx_description
1 polymer ?
#
loop_
_entity_poly.entity_id
_entity_poly.type
_entity_poly.pdbx_seq_one_letter_code
_entity_poly.pdbx_strand_id
1 'polypeptide(L)'
;MAKISELNAITAITDSDLIMITDAETSASKKVTWANAKLSINSKLTIKGDTDDSVKLILSQATDAYDAPDLVFRKARGTLSTPTSVGNNDVQMRIHAYGYDGTEYVQGGNMGFISTDADANGKFDLKTRVSDTLATRISVNSDGDTKIHQDLILNPSSSVTPPSNGDLMIEATSDTSLTFKFKGSDGTVRSVAITLS
;
A
#
# COMPACT_ATOMS: atom_id res chain seq x y z
N MET A 1 -1.68 -49.91 2.21
CA MET A 1 -1.69 -48.45 2.00
C MET A 1 -0.53 -47.87 2.76
N ALA A 2 0.36 -47.13 2.08
CA ALA A 2 1.42 -46.42 2.76
C ALA A 2 0.80 -45.33 3.69
N LYS A 3 1.32 -45.20 4.91
CA LYS A 3 0.85 -44.18 5.82
C LYS A 3 1.38 -42.81 5.32
N ILE A 4 0.63 -41.72 5.55
CA ILE A 4 1.03 -40.36 5.16
C ILE A 4 2.40 -39.99 5.78
N SER A 5 2.73 -40.57 6.95
CA SER A 5 4.02 -40.41 7.61
C SER A 5 5.22 -41.05 6.89
N GLU A 6 4.98 -41.88 5.88
CA GLU A 6 6.01 -42.59 5.11
C GLU A 6 6.30 -41.90 3.76
N LEU A 7 5.58 -40.81 3.45
CA LEU A 7 5.85 -40.02 2.24
C LEU A 7 7.10 -39.16 2.44
N ASN A 8 8.02 -39.23 1.48
CA ASN A 8 9.18 -38.34 1.45
C ASN A 8 8.71 -36.87 1.33
N ALA A 9 9.42 -35.99 2.01
CA ALA A 9 9.16 -34.56 1.87
C ALA A 9 9.28 -34.14 0.39
N ILE A 10 8.25 -33.46 -0.12
CA ILE A 10 8.30 -32.85 -1.45
C ILE A 10 9.20 -31.62 -1.34
N THR A 11 10.34 -31.65 -2.00
CA THR A 11 11.33 -30.55 -1.97
C THR A 11 11.04 -29.46 -3.02
N ALA A 12 10.27 -29.80 -4.06
CA ALA A 12 9.79 -28.85 -5.06
C ALA A 12 8.44 -29.35 -5.61
N ILE A 13 7.54 -28.42 -5.85
CA ILE A 13 6.23 -28.68 -6.50
C ILE A 13 6.30 -28.03 -7.87
N THR A 14 6.00 -28.80 -8.92
CA THR A 14 5.91 -28.33 -10.30
C THR A 14 4.45 -28.24 -10.75
N ASP A 15 4.16 -27.52 -11.83
CA ASP A 15 2.80 -27.36 -12.36
C ASP A 15 2.14 -28.68 -12.79
N SER A 16 2.94 -29.74 -13.01
CA SER A 16 2.48 -31.08 -13.34
C SER A 16 2.20 -31.97 -12.11
N ASP A 17 2.61 -31.54 -10.92
CA ASP A 17 2.37 -32.32 -9.70
C ASP A 17 0.89 -32.35 -9.35
N LEU A 18 0.46 -33.51 -8.87
CA LEU A 18 -0.93 -33.74 -8.50
C LEU A 18 -1.11 -33.69 -6.99
N ILE A 19 -2.03 -32.85 -6.55
CA ILE A 19 -2.45 -32.80 -5.16
C ILE A 19 -3.64 -33.74 -4.98
N MET A 20 -3.53 -34.68 -4.04
CA MET A 20 -4.64 -35.53 -3.64
C MET A 20 -5.50 -34.79 -2.61
N ILE A 21 -6.76 -34.54 -2.96
CA ILE A 21 -7.74 -33.94 -2.06
C ILE A 21 -8.81 -34.98 -1.76
N THR A 22 -9.13 -35.17 -0.49
CA THR A 22 -10.28 -36.00 -0.08
C THR A 22 -11.50 -35.10 0.04
N ASP A 23 -12.53 -35.43 -0.70
CA ASP A 23 -13.85 -34.80 -0.60
C ASP A 23 -14.52 -35.31 0.70
N ALA A 24 -14.80 -34.38 1.62
CA ALA A 24 -15.36 -34.73 2.93
C ALA A 24 -16.79 -35.27 2.85
N GLU A 25 -17.54 -34.89 1.84
CA GLU A 25 -18.94 -35.35 1.67
C GLU A 25 -19.03 -36.72 1.04
N THR A 26 -18.16 -37.04 0.11
CA THR A 26 -18.23 -38.32 -0.63
C THR A 26 -17.11 -39.29 -0.25
N SER A 27 -16.16 -38.89 0.56
CA SER A 27 -14.91 -39.62 0.89
C SER A 27 -14.11 -40.06 -0.33
N ALA A 28 -14.40 -39.46 -1.49
CA ALA A 28 -13.69 -39.74 -2.73
C ALA A 28 -12.41 -38.93 -2.84
N SER A 29 -11.32 -39.56 -3.22
CA SER A 29 -10.07 -38.84 -3.50
C SER A 29 -10.13 -38.22 -4.88
N LYS A 30 -9.89 -36.91 -4.97
CA LYS A 30 -9.80 -36.14 -6.22
C LYS A 30 -8.36 -35.71 -6.46
N LYS A 31 -7.97 -35.70 -7.72
CA LYS A 31 -6.65 -35.17 -8.14
C LYS A 31 -6.83 -33.77 -8.70
N VAL A 32 -6.04 -32.83 -8.20
CA VAL A 32 -6.00 -31.44 -8.69
C VAL A 32 -4.55 -31.11 -9.03
N THR A 33 -4.30 -30.58 -10.22
CA THR A 33 -2.96 -30.05 -10.56
C THR A 33 -2.70 -28.79 -9.76
N TRP A 34 -1.44 -28.54 -9.42
CA TRP A 34 -1.04 -27.33 -8.71
C TRP A 34 -1.46 -26.07 -9.46
N ALA A 35 -1.35 -26.04 -10.79
CA ALA A 35 -1.77 -24.93 -11.63
C ALA A 35 -3.26 -24.55 -11.47
N ASN A 36 -4.10 -25.52 -11.08
CA ASN A 36 -5.53 -25.31 -10.87
C ASN A 36 -5.94 -25.16 -9.40
N ALA A 37 -4.99 -25.28 -8.47
CA ALA A 37 -5.25 -25.11 -7.05
C ALA A 37 -5.46 -23.64 -6.73
N LYS A 38 -6.66 -23.28 -6.23
CA LYS A 38 -6.93 -21.95 -5.67
C LYS A 38 -6.70 -22.00 -4.17
N LEU A 39 -5.71 -21.23 -3.69
CA LEU A 39 -5.45 -21.10 -2.27
C LEU A 39 -6.46 -20.14 -1.63
N SER A 40 -7.29 -20.64 -0.72
CA SER A 40 -8.14 -19.83 0.15
C SER A 40 -7.64 -19.93 1.59
N ILE A 41 -7.20 -18.80 2.14
CA ILE A 41 -6.69 -18.70 3.52
C ILE A 41 -7.71 -17.93 4.34
N ASN A 42 -8.40 -18.64 5.23
CA ASN A 42 -9.46 -18.05 6.07
C ASN A 42 -8.92 -17.30 7.29
N SER A 43 -7.60 -17.30 7.52
CA SER A 43 -6.96 -16.72 8.70
C SER A 43 -5.77 -15.84 8.33
N LYS A 44 -4.56 -16.37 8.37
CA LYS A 44 -3.33 -15.61 8.21
C LYS A 44 -2.35 -16.32 7.27
N LEU A 45 -1.84 -15.59 6.27
CA LEU A 45 -0.65 -15.98 5.53
C LEU A 45 0.58 -15.36 6.20
N THR A 46 1.55 -16.19 6.59
CA THR A 46 2.84 -15.72 7.11
C THR A 46 3.95 -16.21 6.19
N ILE A 47 4.74 -15.30 5.65
CA ILE A 47 5.93 -15.60 4.85
C ILE A 47 7.14 -15.21 5.69
N LYS A 48 8.08 -16.13 5.92
CA LYS A 48 9.26 -15.92 6.76
C LYS A 48 10.52 -16.36 6.02
N GLY A 49 11.63 -15.71 6.31
CA GLY A 49 12.97 -16.11 5.84
C GLY A 49 14.03 -15.48 6.72
N ASP A 50 15.21 -16.12 6.76
CA ASP A 50 16.32 -15.77 7.64
C ASP A 50 17.51 -15.17 6.89
N THR A 51 17.40 -15.03 5.56
CA THR A 51 18.47 -14.51 4.70
C THR A 51 17.99 -13.31 3.91
N ASP A 52 18.92 -12.48 3.47
CA ASP A 52 18.64 -11.37 2.55
C ASP A 52 17.89 -11.87 1.31
N ASP A 53 16.89 -11.10 0.88
CA ASP A 53 16.04 -11.42 -0.26
C ASP A 53 15.21 -12.72 -0.17
N SER A 54 15.20 -13.40 0.98
CA SER A 54 14.49 -14.68 1.16
C SER A 54 12.97 -14.53 1.29
N VAL A 55 12.45 -13.32 1.56
CA VAL A 55 11.01 -13.07 1.76
C VAL A 55 10.51 -11.99 0.81
N LYS A 56 9.73 -12.41 -0.19
CA LYS A 56 9.12 -11.52 -1.18
C LYS A 56 7.69 -11.93 -1.47
N LEU A 57 6.81 -10.97 -1.69
CA LEU A 57 5.53 -11.15 -2.38
C LEU A 57 5.66 -10.50 -3.76
N ILE A 58 5.64 -11.32 -4.81
CA ILE A 58 5.73 -10.87 -6.19
C ILE A 58 4.37 -11.07 -6.85
N LEU A 59 3.81 -9.99 -7.38
CA LEU A 59 2.64 -10.01 -8.24
C LEU A 59 3.11 -9.69 -9.65
N SER A 60 2.96 -10.64 -10.58
CA SER A 60 3.44 -10.50 -11.96
C SER A 60 2.32 -10.76 -12.94
N GLN A 61 2.19 -9.92 -13.94
CA GLN A 61 1.28 -10.06 -15.05
C GLN A 61 2.02 -9.75 -16.34
N ALA A 62 1.82 -10.57 -17.37
CA ALA A 62 2.25 -10.30 -18.73
C ALA A 62 1.01 -10.24 -19.62
N THR A 63 0.73 -9.08 -20.19
CA THR A 63 -0.44 -8.84 -21.06
C THR A 63 -0.14 -7.68 -22.01
N ASP A 64 -0.78 -7.69 -23.17
CA ASP A 64 -0.74 -6.57 -24.12
C ASP A 64 -1.79 -5.48 -23.81
N ALA A 65 -2.60 -5.68 -22.76
CA ALA A 65 -3.58 -4.70 -22.28
C ALA A 65 -2.94 -3.71 -21.27
N TYR A 66 -3.59 -2.57 -21.07
CA TYR A 66 -3.17 -1.52 -20.12
C TYR A 66 -3.47 -1.87 -18.65
N ASP A 67 -3.62 -3.15 -18.32
CA ASP A 67 -3.95 -3.62 -16.99
C ASP A 67 -2.69 -4.02 -16.22
N ALA A 68 -2.78 -4.03 -14.91
CA ALA A 68 -1.68 -4.34 -13.99
C ALA A 68 -2.12 -5.36 -12.93
N PRO A 69 -1.19 -6.12 -12.32
CA PRO A 69 -1.54 -6.96 -11.20
C PRO A 69 -2.00 -6.13 -10.00
N ASP A 70 -3.11 -6.55 -9.39
CA ASP A 70 -3.74 -5.85 -8.27
C ASP A 70 -3.51 -6.54 -6.93
N LEU A 71 -3.31 -5.75 -5.88
CA LEU A 71 -3.48 -6.15 -4.50
C LEU A 71 -4.78 -5.55 -3.95
N VAL A 72 -5.84 -6.36 -3.86
CA VAL A 72 -7.18 -5.89 -3.51
C VAL A 72 -7.47 -6.11 -2.03
N PHE A 73 -7.79 -5.03 -1.33
CA PHE A 73 -8.29 -5.05 0.04
C PHE A 73 -9.79 -4.76 0.05
N ARG A 74 -10.57 -5.59 0.74
CA ARG A 74 -12.01 -5.39 0.89
C ARG A 74 -12.37 -5.41 2.36
N LYS A 75 -13.08 -4.38 2.82
CA LYS A 75 -13.58 -4.25 4.20
C LYS A 75 -15.07 -4.02 4.17
N ALA A 76 -15.79 -4.81 4.95
CA ALA A 76 -17.18 -4.60 5.28
C ALA A 76 -17.38 -4.85 6.78
N ARG A 77 -18.44 -4.36 7.36
CA ARG A 77 -18.98 -4.84 8.64
C ARG A 77 -19.89 -6.05 8.38
N GLY A 78 -20.39 -6.69 9.44
CA GLY A 78 -21.19 -7.90 9.34
C GLY A 78 -20.35 -9.16 9.07
N THR A 79 -20.86 -10.06 8.26
CA THR A 79 -20.18 -11.31 7.88
C THR A 79 -19.86 -11.31 6.38
N LEU A 80 -19.03 -12.26 5.92
CA LEU A 80 -18.76 -12.40 4.48
C LEU A 80 -20.00 -12.76 3.66
N SER A 81 -20.96 -13.47 4.27
CA SER A 81 -22.23 -13.84 3.62
C SER A 81 -23.30 -12.75 3.69
N THR A 82 -23.21 -11.87 4.69
CA THR A 82 -24.13 -10.75 4.91
C THR A 82 -23.33 -9.49 5.23
N PRO A 83 -22.63 -8.92 4.23
CA PRO A 83 -21.84 -7.72 4.44
C PRO A 83 -22.75 -6.49 4.67
N THR A 84 -22.33 -5.60 5.55
CA THR A 84 -22.97 -4.31 5.80
C THR A 84 -21.97 -3.18 5.59
N SER A 85 -22.51 -1.96 5.47
CA SER A 85 -21.70 -0.77 5.22
C SER A 85 -20.60 -0.58 6.27
N VAL A 86 -19.47 -0.05 5.86
CA VAL A 86 -18.46 0.48 6.75
C VAL A 86 -19.00 1.72 7.49
N GLY A 87 -18.37 2.10 8.57
CA GLY A 87 -18.71 3.32 9.30
C GLY A 87 -17.54 4.30 9.35
N ASN A 88 -17.80 5.48 9.87
CA ASN A 88 -16.75 6.46 10.10
C ASN A 88 -15.61 5.86 10.96
N ASN A 89 -14.36 6.13 10.56
CA ASN A 89 -13.12 5.62 11.14
C ASN A 89 -12.86 4.10 10.96
N ASP A 90 -13.66 3.38 10.17
CA ASP A 90 -13.30 2.01 9.81
C ASP A 90 -12.02 2.01 8.96
N VAL A 91 -11.06 1.16 9.33
CA VAL A 91 -9.85 0.98 8.54
C VAL A 91 -10.15 0.02 7.40
N GLN A 92 -10.06 0.50 6.17
CA GLN A 92 -10.27 -0.28 4.96
C GLN A 92 -9.04 -1.08 4.56
N MET A 93 -7.86 -0.47 4.71
CA MET A 93 -6.57 -1.08 4.45
C MET A 93 -5.52 -0.49 5.37
N ARG A 94 -4.52 -1.30 5.75
CA ARG A 94 -3.32 -0.80 6.43
C ARG A 94 -2.11 -1.64 6.08
N ILE A 95 -1.00 -0.97 5.77
CA ILE A 95 0.32 -1.58 5.64
C ILE A 95 1.17 -1.05 6.79
N HIS A 96 1.74 -1.95 7.58
CA HIS A 96 2.57 -1.62 8.74
C HIS A 96 4.04 -1.95 8.47
N ALA A 97 4.93 -1.09 8.95
CA ALA A 97 6.35 -1.37 9.02
C ALA A 97 6.76 -1.51 10.50
N TYR A 98 7.45 -2.59 10.82
CA TYR A 98 7.98 -2.87 12.15
C TYR A 98 9.51 -3.03 12.09
N GLY A 99 10.21 -2.49 13.07
CA GLY A 99 11.62 -2.75 13.33
C GLY A 99 11.78 -3.47 14.67
N TYR A 100 12.80 -4.33 14.81
CA TYR A 100 13.16 -4.92 16.09
C TYR A 100 14.13 -3.98 16.81
N ASP A 101 13.79 -3.58 18.05
CA ASP A 101 14.57 -2.59 18.82
C ASP A 101 15.64 -3.22 19.73
N GLY A 102 15.78 -4.53 19.67
CA GLY A 102 16.65 -5.34 20.54
C GLY A 102 15.86 -6.13 21.61
N THR A 103 14.59 -5.79 21.82
CA THR A 103 13.70 -6.41 22.80
C THR A 103 12.42 -6.93 22.15
N GLU A 104 11.78 -6.11 21.32
CA GLU A 104 10.52 -6.44 20.67
C GLU A 104 10.38 -5.78 19.27
N TYR A 105 9.35 -6.21 18.53
CA TYR A 105 9.01 -5.58 17.26
C TYR A 105 8.15 -4.33 17.51
N VAL A 106 8.72 -3.17 17.20
CA VAL A 106 8.11 -1.86 17.38
C VAL A 106 7.63 -1.31 16.05
N GLN A 107 6.40 -0.80 16.01
CA GLN A 107 5.86 -0.20 14.80
C GLN A 107 6.53 1.15 14.50
N GLY A 108 7.31 1.21 13.41
CA GLY A 108 7.98 2.43 12.94
C GLY A 108 7.08 3.35 12.13
N GLY A 109 6.10 2.77 11.45
CA GLY A 109 5.15 3.54 10.63
C GLY A 109 4.04 2.71 10.04
N ASN A 110 3.09 3.37 9.41
CA ASN A 110 2.07 2.73 8.58
C ASN A 110 1.54 3.69 7.51
N MET A 111 0.94 3.09 6.48
CA MET A 111 0.04 3.78 5.57
C MET A 111 -1.30 3.07 5.56
N GLY A 112 -2.39 3.82 5.34
CA GLY A 112 -3.71 3.21 5.33
C GLY A 112 -4.80 4.09 4.76
N PHE A 113 -5.88 3.42 4.36
CA PHE A 113 -7.13 4.06 3.99
C PHE A 113 -8.14 3.86 5.12
N ILE A 114 -8.82 4.94 5.49
CA ILE A 114 -9.75 5.01 6.61
C ILE A 114 -11.04 5.61 6.08
N SER A 115 -12.16 4.95 6.31
CA SER A 115 -13.48 5.45 5.94
C SER A 115 -13.83 6.72 6.72
N THR A 116 -14.37 7.72 6.04
CA THR A 116 -14.86 8.97 6.66
C THR A 116 -16.36 8.97 6.87
N ASP A 117 -17.09 8.00 6.29
CA ASP A 117 -18.54 7.86 6.39
C ASP A 117 -19.02 6.42 6.07
N ALA A 118 -20.33 6.26 5.99
CA ALA A 118 -20.97 4.97 5.67
C ALA A 118 -20.97 4.63 4.17
N ASP A 119 -20.68 5.61 3.30
CA ASP A 119 -20.63 5.46 1.84
C ASP A 119 -19.23 5.03 1.36
N ALA A 120 -18.36 4.65 2.32
CA ALA A 120 -16.98 4.23 2.10
C ALA A 120 -16.07 5.32 1.49
N ASN A 121 -16.46 6.60 1.53
CA ASN A 121 -15.54 7.68 1.28
C ASN A 121 -14.35 7.57 2.21
N GLY A 122 -13.14 7.71 1.70
CA GLY A 122 -11.95 7.40 2.44
C GLY A 122 -10.92 8.50 2.42
N LYS A 123 -10.11 8.56 3.46
CA LYS A 123 -8.87 9.33 3.49
C LYS A 123 -7.67 8.39 3.53
N PHE A 124 -6.59 8.82 2.93
CA PHE A 124 -5.29 8.18 3.04
C PHE A 124 -4.47 8.87 4.13
N ASP A 125 -3.88 8.09 5.04
CA ASP A 125 -2.95 8.59 6.07
C ASP A 125 -1.59 7.88 5.94
N LEU A 126 -0.51 8.66 5.93
CA LEU A 126 0.86 8.19 6.15
C LEU A 126 1.30 8.61 7.56
N LYS A 127 1.74 7.66 8.37
CA LYS A 127 2.18 7.88 9.75
C LYS A 127 3.59 7.40 9.97
N THR A 128 4.35 8.13 10.77
CA THR A 128 5.66 7.72 11.27
C THR A 128 5.70 7.78 12.78
N ARG A 129 6.59 6.97 13.40
CA ARG A 129 6.82 6.98 14.84
C ARG A 129 7.85 8.04 15.19
N VAL A 130 7.55 8.81 16.23
CA VAL A 130 8.47 9.71 16.91
C VAL A 130 8.22 9.62 18.41
N SER A 131 9.26 9.40 19.20
CA SER A 131 9.17 9.35 20.68
C SER A 131 7.99 8.49 21.15
N ASP A 132 7.94 7.24 20.70
CA ASP A 132 6.95 6.23 21.07
C ASP A 132 5.51 6.48 20.61
N THR A 133 5.28 7.50 19.80
CA THR A 133 3.96 7.84 19.28
C THR A 133 3.91 7.81 17.75
N LEU A 134 2.86 7.18 17.20
CA LEU A 134 2.56 7.27 15.76
C LEU A 134 1.84 8.58 15.48
N ALA A 135 2.45 9.44 14.68
CA ALA A 135 1.87 10.70 14.23
C ALA A 135 1.60 10.69 12.73
N THR A 136 0.46 11.23 12.30
CA THR A 136 0.16 11.46 10.89
C THR A 136 1.11 12.52 10.34
N ARG A 137 1.71 12.24 9.18
CA ARG A 137 2.61 13.14 8.46
C ARG A 137 1.97 13.74 7.23
N ILE A 138 1.30 12.88 6.49
CA ILE A 138 0.58 13.28 5.28
C ILE A 138 -0.81 12.67 5.37
N SER A 139 -1.83 13.43 5.01
CA SER A 139 -3.17 12.90 4.72
C SER A 139 -3.69 13.47 3.41
N VAL A 140 -4.43 12.63 2.68
CA VAL A 140 -5.24 13.04 1.54
C VAL A 140 -6.69 12.77 1.94
N ASN A 141 -7.48 13.81 2.05
CA ASN A 141 -8.88 13.72 2.47
C ASN A 141 -9.79 13.21 1.33
N SER A 142 -11.02 12.86 1.66
CA SER A 142 -12.02 12.40 0.68
C SER A 142 -12.43 13.45 -0.34
N ASP A 143 -12.22 14.73 -0.04
CA ASP A 143 -12.42 15.88 -0.95
C ASP A 143 -11.22 16.15 -1.88
N GLY A 144 -10.12 15.39 -1.70
CA GLY A 144 -8.91 15.51 -2.50
C GLY A 144 -7.84 16.44 -1.91
N ASP A 145 -8.13 17.14 -0.83
CA ASP A 145 -7.15 18.00 -0.17
C ASP A 145 -6.00 17.19 0.43
N THR A 146 -4.77 17.62 0.16
CA THR A 146 -3.56 17.06 0.75
C THR A 146 -3.07 17.94 1.88
N LYS A 147 -2.91 17.34 3.08
CA LYS A 147 -2.40 18.01 4.27
C LYS A 147 -1.08 17.41 4.72
N ILE A 148 -0.06 18.26 4.88
CA ILE A 148 1.20 17.94 5.54
C ILE A 148 1.09 18.44 6.98
N HIS A 149 1.25 17.52 7.95
CA HIS A 149 0.96 17.77 9.37
C HIS A 149 2.17 18.32 10.16
N GLN A 150 3.28 18.56 9.48
CA GLN A 150 4.49 19.17 10.04
C GLN A 150 5.12 20.09 8.98
N ASP A 151 6.36 20.49 9.24
CA ASP A 151 7.09 21.35 8.32
C ASP A 151 7.28 20.68 6.96
N LEU A 152 7.04 21.44 5.90
CA LEU A 152 7.39 21.07 4.53
C LEU A 152 8.74 21.69 4.20
N ILE A 153 9.77 20.86 4.14
CA ILE A 153 11.09 21.28 3.67
C ILE A 153 11.12 21.10 2.15
N LEU A 154 11.23 22.20 1.43
CA LEU A 154 11.43 22.21 -0.01
C LEU A 154 12.91 22.43 -0.29
N ASN A 155 13.44 21.73 -1.30
CA ASN A 155 14.74 22.00 -1.88
C ASN A 155 14.51 22.55 -3.30
N PRO A 156 14.17 23.84 -3.43
CA PRO A 156 13.78 24.40 -4.71
C PRO A 156 14.95 24.42 -5.68
N SER A 157 14.69 24.04 -6.91
CA SER A 157 15.66 24.14 -8.01
C SER A 157 15.81 25.58 -8.47
N SER A 158 16.98 25.93 -8.96
CA SER A 158 17.20 27.19 -9.69
C SER A 158 16.69 27.06 -11.12
N SER A 159 16.02 28.09 -11.61
CA SER A 159 15.59 28.22 -13.02
C SER A 159 14.54 27.21 -13.51
N VAL A 160 13.38 27.22 -12.88
CA VAL A 160 12.22 26.43 -13.32
C VAL A 160 11.10 27.34 -13.85
N THR A 161 10.36 26.84 -14.83
CA THR A 161 9.17 27.48 -15.38
C THR A 161 7.98 26.56 -15.15
N PRO A 162 6.84 27.05 -14.63
CA PRO A 162 5.62 26.24 -14.50
C PRO A 162 5.21 25.64 -15.85
N PRO A 163 5.11 24.30 -15.97
CA PRO A 163 4.87 23.67 -17.26
C PRO A 163 3.42 23.84 -17.77
N SER A 164 2.46 23.85 -16.87
CA SER A 164 1.02 23.91 -17.22
C SER A 164 0.34 25.12 -16.61
N ASN A 165 -0.77 25.54 -17.22
CA ASN A 165 -1.62 26.60 -16.65
C ASN A 165 -2.20 26.14 -15.30
N GLY A 166 -2.13 27.00 -14.30
CA GLY A 166 -2.56 26.71 -12.93
C GLY A 166 -1.43 26.22 -12.03
N ASP A 167 -0.24 25.90 -12.57
CA ASP A 167 0.89 25.46 -11.77
C ASP A 167 1.50 26.61 -10.95
N LEU A 168 1.80 26.30 -9.68
CA LEU A 168 2.58 27.14 -8.78
C LEU A 168 3.94 26.47 -8.54
N MET A 169 5.01 27.23 -8.71
CA MET A 169 6.38 26.78 -8.42
C MET A 169 7.09 27.72 -7.47
N ILE A 170 8.01 27.18 -6.69
CA ILE A 170 8.90 27.92 -5.81
C ILE A 170 10.33 27.69 -6.28
N GLU A 171 11.06 28.77 -6.49
CA GLU A 171 12.43 28.77 -6.98
C GLU A 171 13.34 29.52 -5.99
N ALA A 172 14.48 28.94 -5.65
CA ALA A 172 15.55 29.64 -4.94
C ALA A 172 16.44 30.33 -5.97
N THR A 173 16.31 31.63 -6.13
CA THR A 173 17.11 32.42 -7.09
C THR A 173 18.45 32.85 -6.53
N SER A 174 18.60 32.86 -5.21
CA SER A 174 19.84 33.04 -4.48
C SER A 174 19.68 32.61 -3.02
N ASP A 175 20.73 32.67 -2.22
CA ASP A 175 20.71 32.37 -0.79
C ASP A 175 19.79 33.32 0.01
N THR A 176 19.42 34.44 -0.58
CA THR A 176 18.61 35.50 0.05
C THR A 176 17.32 35.80 -0.71
N SER A 177 16.93 34.96 -1.69
CA SER A 177 15.74 35.24 -2.49
C SER A 177 14.99 33.99 -2.87
N LEU A 178 13.70 33.95 -2.56
CA LEU A 178 12.73 32.97 -3.06
C LEU A 178 11.81 33.64 -4.06
N THR A 179 11.55 32.97 -5.18
CA THR A 179 10.61 33.43 -6.20
C THR A 179 9.46 32.45 -6.31
N PHE A 180 8.25 32.94 -6.14
CA PHE A 180 7.02 32.21 -6.44
C PHE A 180 6.62 32.51 -7.88
N LYS A 181 6.46 31.45 -8.70
CA LYS A 181 6.03 31.57 -10.09
C LYS A 181 4.68 30.87 -10.26
N PHE A 182 3.76 31.54 -10.89
CA PHE A 182 2.42 31.02 -11.21
C PHE A 182 2.16 31.20 -12.69
N LYS A 183 1.68 30.14 -13.37
CA LYS A 183 1.27 30.23 -14.76
C LYS A 183 -0.26 30.34 -14.82
N GLY A 184 -0.73 31.53 -15.23
CA GLY A 184 -2.17 31.80 -15.34
C GLY A 184 -2.85 30.97 -16.44
N SER A 185 -4.18 30.99 -16.45
CA SER A 185 -4.99 30.34 -17.50
C SER A 185 -4.73 30.88 -18.90
N ASP A 186 -4.20 32.12 -18.99
CA ASP A 186 -3.77 32.78 -20.22
C ASP A 186 -2.37 32.34 -20.71
N GLY A 187 -1.76 31.36 -20.03
CA GLY A 187 -0.41 30.90 -20.34
C GLY A 187 0.72 31.82 -19.86
N THR A 188 0.40 32.97 -19.26
CA THR A 188 1.38 33.95 -18.81
C THR A 188 1.96 33.54 -17.47
N VAL A 189 3.30 33.48 -17.34
CA VAL A 189 3.97 33.27 -16.07
C VAL A 189 4.12 34.59 -15.34
N ARG A 190 3.58 34.64 -14.13
CA ARG A 190 3.73 35.76 -13.19
C ARG A 190 4.60 35.32 -12.03
N SER A 191 5.38 36.21 -11.50
CA SER A 191 6.28 35.90 -10.37
C SER A 191 6.32 37.01 -9.34
N VAL A 192 6.60 36.63 -8.12
CA VAL A 192 6.94 37.52 -7.01
C VAL A 192 8.17 36.98 -6.32
N ALA A 193 9.16 37.83 -6.11
CA ALA A 193 10.33 37.50 -5.35
C ALA A 193 10.18 38.01 -3.90
N ILE A 194 10.57 37.16 -2.95
CA ILE A 194 10.69 37.51 -1.54
C ILE A 194 12.17 37.56 -1.21
N THR A 195 12.64 38.72 -0.80
CA THR A 195 14.01 38.87 -0.30
C THR A 195 14.07 38.49 1.18
N LEU A 196 14.98 37.59 1.52
CA LEU A 196 15.22 37.13 2.87
C LEU A 196 16.34 38.02 3.50
N SER A 197 16.14 38.45 4.71
CA SER A 197 17.11 39.30 5.46
C SER A 197 17.84 38.45 6.51
#